data_fad0334a409c367bd9f7d635ce4d5c19
#
_entry.id   fad0334a409c367bd9f7d635ce4d5c19
#
_cell.length_a   1.000
_cell.length_b   1.000
_cell.length_c   1.000
_cell.angle_alpha   90.00
_cell.angle_beta   90.00
_cell.angle_gamma   90.00
#
_symmetry.space_group_name_H-M   'P 1'
#
loop_
_entity.id
_entity.type
_entity.pdbx_description
1 polymer ?
#
loop_
_entity_poly.entity_id
_entity_poly.type
_entity_poly.pdbx_seq_one_letter_code
_entity_poly.pdbx_strand_id
1 'polypeptide(L)'
;ILKNNYNPTNQWHCQPDNGTFGLYRKERNFFPDAGVFTYNTGAARSKYASTVNHNTMTIMSKTIGVAKPTGQGGVMEGKMIKLTTKNNVDILVTENQQSDDITHRRTVFFVNNRTFFVIVDEGYGASTLGTKTNINFHLLSDKDTPSVFDKNLQTSVNSNKYYQAYTNFDSNNILAATFTETSQDLTAKALSSTDVTNIVSTNTDKEDGPIRLGYQITLRQPKITPIEISATRYITILCPFESATEREELKVDAKFTDNEDGTAGTFHSEGVSIQVTVKGTVYDLSSK
;
A
#
# COMPACT_ATOMS: atom_id res chain seq x y z
N ILE A 1 -2.20 10.76 7.12
CA ILE A 1 -3.47 10.28 7.70
C ILE A 1 -3.61 8.81 7.34
N LEU A 2 -3.83 7.96 8.33
CA LEU A 2 -4.16 6.55 8.15
C LEU A 2 -5.56 6.32 8.73
N LYS A 3 -6.41 5.59 8.01
CA LYS A 3 -7.78 5.29 8.43
C LYS A 3 -7.90 3.83 8.84
N ASN A 4 -8.43 3.60 10.04
CA ASN A 4 -8.84 2.29 10.52
C ASN A 4 -10.14 2.42 11.31
N ASN A 5 -11.14 1.65 10.95
CA ASN A 5 -12.41 1.61 11.67
C ASN A 5 -12.38 0.48 12.70
N TYR A 6 -12.56 0.82 13.97
CA TYR A 6 -12.51 -0.13 15.09
C TYR A 6 -13.90 -0.59 15.58
N ASN A 7 -14.99 -0.02 15.04
CA ASN A 7 -16.35 -0.36 15.46
C ASN A 7 -17.14 -1.02 14.35
N PRO A 8 -17.20 -2.36 14.29
CA PRO A 8 -17.91 -3.09 13.25
C PRO A 8 -19.44 -2.94 13.31
N THR A 9 -19.99 -2.48 14.44
CA THR A 9 -21.45 -2.40 14.63
C THR A 9 -22.06 -1.07 14.22
N ASN A 10 -21.26 -0.03 14.01
CA ASN A 10 -21.72 1.32 13.66
C ASN A 10 -21.02 1.84 12.40
N GLN A 11 -21.37 1.25 11.26
CA GLN A 11 -20.74 1.53 9.97
C GLN A 11 -21.50 2.51 9.08
N TRP A 12 -22.34 3.34 9.65
CA TRP A 12 -22.98 4.43 8.91
C TRP A 12 -21.88 5.37 8.38
N HIS A 13 -21.87 5.61 7.07
CA HIS A 13 -20.88 6.41 6.37
C HIS A 13 -19.45 5.82 6.31
N CYS A 14 -19.26 4.54 6.60
CA CYS A 14 -17.99 3.84 6.42
C CYS A 14 -17.94 3.14 5.07
N GLN A 15 -16.73 3.12 4.49
CA GLN A 15 -16.39 2.31 3.32
C GLN A 15 -15.48 1.15 3.76
N PRO A 16 -15.41 0.06 2.98
CA PRO A 16 -14.49 -1.05 3.24
C PRO A 16 -13.05 -0.66 2.83
N ASP A 17 -12.47 0.30 3.56
CA ASP A 17 -11.22 1.00 3.24
C ASP A 17 -10.24 1.03 4.42
N ASN A 18 -10.39 0.12 5.40
CA ASN A 18 -9.46 0.01 6.51
C ASN A 18 -8.02 -0.17 6.03
N GLY A 19 -7.10 0.50 6.71
CA GLY A 19 -5.70 0.55 6.35
C GLY A 19 -5.38 1.53 5.22
N THR A 20 -6.36 2.24 4.65
CA THR A 20 -6.08 3.28 3.64
C THR A 20 -5.34 4.47 4.26
N PHE A 21 -4.59 5.18 3.44
CA PHE A 21 -3.89 6.39 3.87
C PHE A 21 -3.98 7.52 2.84
N GLY A 22 -3.85 8.75 3.32
CA GLY A 22 -3.58 9.94 2.53
C GLY A 22 -2.26 10.57 2.99
N LEU A 23 -1.52 11.14 2.06
CA LEU A 23 -0.24 11.78 2.33
C LEU A 23 -0.25 13.21 1.79
N TYR A 24 -0.09 14.17 2.70
CA TYR A 24 -0.10 15.60 2.39
C TYR A 24 1.31 16.19 2.58
N ARG A 25 1.73 17.00 1.62
CA ARG A 25 2.94 17.81 1.70
C ARG A 25 2.78 19.08 0.87
N LYS A 26 3.09 20.25 1.45
CA LYS A 26 3.02 21.54 0.75
C LYS A 26 1.69 21.67 -0.04
N GLU A 27 0.57 21.56 0.67
CA GLU A 27 -0.81 21.70 0.15
C GLU A 27 -1.26 20.65 -0.89
N ARG A 28 -0.42 19.66 -1.21
CA ARG A 28 -0.75 18.60 -2.16
C ARG A 28 -1.06 17.29 -1.44
N ASN A 29 -2.21 16.69 -1.77
CA ASN A 29 -2.56 15.33 -1.36
C ASN A 29 -2.08 14.34 -2.44
N PHE A 30 -1.02 13.62 -2.16
CA PHE A 30 -0.42 12.69 -3.11
C PHE A 30 -1.19 11.39 -3.31
N PHE A 31 -2.01 10.99 -2.34
CA PHE A 31 -2.80 9.76 -2.40
C PHE A 31 -4.26 10.08 -2.05
N PRO A 32 -4.98 10.78 -2.94
CA PRO A 32 -6.35 11.18 -2.69
C PRO A 32 -7.29 9.98 -2.64
N ASP A 33 -8.18 9.99 -1.67
CA ASP A 33 -9.28 9.03 -1.59
C ASP A 33 -10.24 9.17 -2.76
N ALA A 34 -10.98 8.10 -3.09
CA ALA A 34 -11.98 8.11 -4.17
C ALA A 34 -13.15 9.05 -3.90
N GLY A 35 -13.46 9.29 -2.63
CA GLY A 35 -14.70 9.93 -2.23
C GLY A 35 -15.86 8.95 -2.19
N VAL A 36 -17.06 9.49 -2.09
CA VAL A 36 -18.31 8.70 -1.89
C VAL A 36 -19.15 8.59 -3.16
N PHE A 37 -19.04 9.54 -4.09
CA PHE A 37 -19.88 9.78 -5.25
C PHE A 37 -21.30 10.14 -4.85
N THR A 38 -22.07 9.21 -4.24
CA THR A 38 -23.43 9.40 -3.80
C THR A 38 -23.76 8.54 -2.58
N TYR A 39 -24.76 8.93 -1.82
CA TYR A 39 -25.34 8.10 -0.75
C TYR A 39 -26.45 7.16 -1.25
N ASN A 40 -26.92 7.35 -2.48
CA ASN A 40 -27.89 6.46 -3.10
C ASN A 40 -27.22 5.13 -3.48
N THR A 41 -27.93 4.03 -3.29
CA THR A 41 -27.45 2.70 -3.72
C THR A 41 -27.35 2.63 -5.24
N GLY A 42 -26.32 1.98 -5.75
CA GLY A 42 -26.14 1.81 -7.19
C GLY A 42 -24.72 1.44 -7.58
N ALA A 43 -24.52 1.18 -8.86
CA ALA A 43 -23.22 0.73 -9.40
C ALA A 43 -22.12 1.75 -9.19
N ALA A 44 -22.40 3.04 -9.36
CA ALA A 44 -21.41 4.10 -9.15
C ALA A 44 -20.95 4.14 -7.70
N ARG A 45 -21.87 4.19 -6.72
CA ARG A 45 -21.50 4.14 -5.30
C ARG A 45 -20.67 2.89 -4.97
N SER A 46 -21.12 1.71 -5.42
CA SER A 46 -20.42 0.45 -5.16
C SER A 46 -19.01 0.46 -5.72
N LYS A 47 -18.81 1.08 -6.88
CA LYS A 47 -17.49 1.23 -7.48
C LYS A 47 -16.59 2.14 -6.63
N TYR A 48 -17.06 3.35 -6.28
CA TYR A 48 -16.29 4.31 -5.47
C TYR A 48 -15.96 3.75 -4.08
N ALA A 49 -16.90 3.05 -3.45
CA ALA A 49 -16.73 2.45 -2.14
C ALA A 49 -15.92 1.14 -2.14
N SER A 50 -15.56 0.58 -3.29
CA SER A 50 -14.87 -0.71 -3.32
C SER A 50 -13.44 -0.58 -2.80
N THR A 51 -12.98 -1.58 -2.03
CA THR A 51 -11.65 -1.59 -1.40
C THR A 51 -10.50 -1.35 -2.40
N VAL A 52 -10.64 -1.81 -3.64
CA VAL A 52 -9.63 -1.61 -4.69
C VAL A 52 -9.45 -0.13 -5.07
N ASN A 53 -10.41 0.74 -4.76
CA ASN A 53 -10.33 2.19 -4.98
C ASN A 53 -9.59 2.96 -3.88
N HIS A 54 -9.12 2.26 -2.85
CA HIS A 54 -8.42 2.85 -1.71
C HIS A 54 -6.97 2.37 -1.63
N ASN A 55 -6.14 3.12 -0.91
CA ASN A 55 -4.71 2.84 -0.75
C ASN A 55 -4.48 1.75 0.30
N THR A 56 -4.96 0.55 0.03
CA THR A 56 -4.95 -0.58 0.97
C THR A 56 -4.80 -1.92 0.24
N MET A 57 -4.76 -3.00 1.00
CA MET A 57 -4.62 -4.34 0.47
C MET A 57 -5.97 -4.90 -0.03
N THR A 58 -5.92 -5.68 -1.10
CA THR A 58 -6.98 -6.60 -1.54
C THR A 58 -6.40 -8.00 -1.71
N ILE A 59 -7.26 -9.00 -1.81
CA ILE A 59 -6.88 -10.39 -2.03
C ILE A 59 -7.48 -10.92 -3.32
N MET A 60 -6.81 -11.90 -3.93
CA MET A 60 -7.38 -12.65 -5.05
C MET A 60 -8.13 -13.85 -4.49
N SER A 61 -9.42 -13.95 -4.76
CA SER A 61 -10.25 -15.07 -4.33
C SER A 61 -9.67 -16.42 -4.83
N LYS A 62 -9.68 -17.42 -3.96
CA LYS A 62 -9.31 -18.81 -4.33
C LYS A 62 -10.37 -19.51 -5.20
N THR A 63 -11.52 -18.92 -5.40
CA THR A 63 -12.60 -19.54 -6.18
C THR A 63 -12.14 -19.77 -7.61
N ILE A 64 -12.05 -21.03 -7.99
CA ILE A 64 -11.62 -21.48 -9.31
C ILE A 64 -12.41 -20.74 -10.39
N GLY A 65 -11.72 -20.04 -11.28
CA GLY A 65 -12.30 -19.38 -12.45
C GLY A 65 -12.75 -17.95 -12.27
N VAL A 66 -12.64 -17.34 -11.10
CA VAL A 66 -12.99 -15.92 -10.87
C VAL A 66 -11.84 -15.18 -10.20
N ALA A 67 -10.93 -14.69 -11.00
CA ALA A 67 -9.86 -13.80 -10.55
C ALA A 67 -10.40 -12.38 -10.31
N LYS A 68 -11.32 -12.21 -9.37
CA LYS A 68 -11.76 -10.87 -8.94
C LYS A 68 -11.04 -10.50 -7.66
N PRO A 69 -10.45 -9.29 -7.58
CA PRO A 69 -9.95 -8.77 -6.31
C PRO A 69 -11.10 -8.75 -5.30
N THR A 70 -10.90 -9.41 -4.18
CA THR A 70 -11.87 -9.41 -3.08
C THR A 70 -11.45 -8.34 -2.10
N GLY A 71 -12.32 -7.39 -1.85
CA GLY A 71 -12.15 -6.35 -0.85
C GLY A 71 -12.57 -6.79 0.54
N GLN A 72 -12.47 -5.86 1.46
CA GLN A 72 -12.97 -6.01 2.81
C GLN A 72 -14.49 -6.24 2.78
N GLY A 73 -14.97 -7.16 3.58
CA GLY A 73 -16.40 -7.39 3.77
C GLY A 73 -17.07 -6.25 4.55
N GLY A 74 -18.39 -6.31 4.66
CA GLY A 74 -19.17 -5.23 5.26
C GLY A 74 -18.90 -4.95 6.74
N VAL A 75 -18.28 -5.89 7.47
CA VAL A 75 -18.03 -5.77 8.93
C VAL A 75 -16.58 -6.18 9.19
N MET A 76 -15.65 -5.25 8.99
CA MET A 76 -14.24 -5.50 9.22
C MET A 76 -13.72 -4.62 10.35
N GLU A 77 -13.10 -5.26 11.33
CA GLU A 77 -12.50 -4.59 12.48
C GLU A 77 -11.08 -4.14 12.15
N GLY A 78 -10.78 -2.87 12.44
CA GLY A 78 -9.44 -2.31 12.39
C GLY A 78 -8.94 -2.00 13.80
N LYS A 79 -7.64 -2.25 14.04
CA LYS A 79 -6.99 -2.02 15.33
C LYS A 79 -5.73 -1.17 15.15
N MET A 80 -5.51 -0.26 16.07
CA MET A 80 -4.19 0.32 16.29
C MET A 80 -3.42 -0.55 17.27
N ILE A 81 -2.33 -1.14 16.83
CA ILE A 81 -1.51 -2.06 17.64
C ILE A 81 -0.44 -1.29 18.39
N LYS A 82 0.21 -0.32 17.74
CA LYS A 82 1.34 0.42 18.29
C LYS A 82 1.41 1.83 17.73
N LEU A 83 1.68 2.81 18.57
CA LEU A 83 2.11 4.15 18.18
C LEU A 83 3.24 4.56 19.12
N THR A 84 4.43 4.79 18.59
CA THR A 84 5.61 5.15 19.38
C THR A 84 6.61 5.92 18.54
N THR A 85 7.53 6.61 19.22
CA THR A 85 8.70 7.25 18.59
C THR A 85 9.97 6.62 19.15
N LYS A 86 10.87 6.18 18.29
CA LYS A 86 12.17 5.62 18.65
C LYS A 86 13.22 6.13 17.67
N ASN A 87 14.33 6.67 18.18
CA ASN A 87 15.47 7.14 17.37
C ASN A 87 15.07 8.13 16.25
N ASN A 88 14.19 9.09 16.54
CA ASN A 88 13.63 10.03 15.57
C ASN A 88 12.84 9.36 14.42
N VAL A 89 12.26 8.23 14.66
CA VAL A 89 11.33 7.55 13.76
C VAL A 89 10.01 7.36 14.49
N ASP A 90 8.92 7.90 13.94
CA ASP A 90 7.58 7.60 14.41
C ASP A 90 7.13 6.29 13.79
N ILE A 91 6.61 5.39 14.62
CA ILE A 91 6.21 4.05 14.24
C ILE A 91 4.73 3.87 14.56
N LEU A 92 3.92 3.63 13.54
CA LEU A 92 2.50 3.32 13.67
C LEU A 92 2.26 1.91 13.10
N VAL A 93 1.67 1.03 13.92
CA VAL A 93 1.27 -0.32 13.50
C VAL A 93 -0.24 -0.45 13.63
N THR A 94 -0.87 -0.85 12.55
CA THR A 94 -2.31 -1.13 12.50
C THR A 94 -2.58 -2.49 11.91
N GLU A 95 -3.69 -3.09 12.30
CA GLU A 95 -4.20 -4.33 11.71
C GLU A 95 -5.67 -4.16 11.34
N ASN A 96 -6.06 -4.79 10.26
CA ASN A 96 -7.47 -4.94 9.90
C ASN A 96 -7.71 -6.31 9.27
N GLN A 97 -8.87 -6.86 9.53
CA GLN A 97 -9.32 -8.06 8.86
C GLN A 97 -9.62 -7.74 7.40
N GLN A 98 -9.00 -8.48 6.47
CA GLN A 98 -9.17 -8.29 5.04
C GLN A 98 -10.23 -9.24 4.46
N SER A 99 -10.31 -10.44 5.01
CA SER A 99 -11.33 -11.46 4.76
C SER A 99 -11.41 -12.35 6.01
N ASP A 100 -12.25 -13.37 5.97
CA ASP A 100 -12.49 -14.26 7.12
C ASP A 100 -11.20 -14.83 7.73
N ASP A 101 -10.18 -15.07 6.90
CA ASP A 101 -8.93 -15.73 7.32
C ASP A 101 -7.66 -14.91 7.09
N ILE A 102 -7.78 -13.71 6.53
CA ILE A 102 -6.62 -12.89 6.18
C ILE A 102 -6.65 -11.57 6.92
N THR A 103 -5.60 -11.32 7.67
CA THR A 103 -5.33 -10.05 8.32
C THR A 103 -4.31 -9.25 7.50
N HIS A 104 -4.56 -7.98 7.35
CA HIS A 104 -3.61 -7.01 6.82
C HIS A 104 -3.02 -6.23 7.99
N ARG A 105 -1.72 -6.35 8.20
CA ARG A 105 -0.94 -5.48 9.09
C ARG A 105 -0.23 -4.43 8.25
N ARG A 106 -0.39 -3.17 8.63
CA ARG A 106 0.36 -2.05 8.06
C ARG A 106 1.21 -1.40 9.13
N THR A 107 2.52 -1.38 8.90
CA THR A 107 3.48 -0.64 9.70
C THR A 107 3.95 0.57 8.93
N VAL A 108 3.82 1.76 9.52
CA VAL A 108 4.30 3.00 8.93
C VAL A 108 5.46 3.53 9.77
N PHE A 109 6.60 3.74 9.14
CA PHE A 109 7.75 4.45 9.69
C PHE A 109 7.80 5.84 9.08
N PHE A 110 7.74 6.88 9.91
CA PHE A 110 8.04 8.23 9.48
C PHE A 110 9.44 8.61 9.97
N VAL A 111 10.36 8.76 9.03
CA VAL A 111 11.75 9.09 9.34
C VAL A 111 11.89 10.61 9.43
N ASN A 112 11.75 11.14 10.64
CA ASN A 112 11.63 12.58 10.91
C ASN A 112 12.80 13.42 10.37
N ASN A 113 14.04 12.92 10.46
CA ASN A 113 15.23 13.64 10.00
C ASN A 113 15.33 13.78 8.48
N ARG A 114 14.60 12.97 7.71
CA ARG A 114 14.70 12.89 6.25
C ARG A 114 13.39 13.13 5.53
N THR A 115 12.30 13.29 6.28
CA THR A 115 10.97 13.62 5.74
C THR A 115 10.46 12.63 4.68
N PHE A 116 10.77 11.35 4.84
CA PHE A 116 10.20 10.29 4.02
C PHE A 116 9.47 9.26 4.87
N PHE A 117 8.60 8.49 4.25
CA PHE A 117 7.86 7.41 4.89
C PHE A 117 8.28 6.06 4.33
N VAL A 118 8.20 5.04 5.17
CA VAL A 118 8.26 3.65 4.75
C VAL A 118 7.01 2.95 5.25
N ILE A 119 6.31 2.29 4.35
CA ILE A 119 5.13 1.49 4.66
C ILE A 119 5.51 0.03 4.46
N VAL A 120 5.30 -0.79 5.49
CA VAL A 120 5.36 -2.25 5.37
C VAL A 120 3.95 -2.79 5.44
N ASP A 121 3.57 -3.54 4.41
CA ASP A 121 2.28 -4.21 4.31
C ASP A 121 2.48 -5.71 4.37
N GLU A 122 1.80 -6.37 5.31
CA GLU A 122 1.85 -7.80 5.52
C GLU A 122 0.44 -8.39 5.46
N GLY A 123 0.20 -9.29 4.50
CA GLY A 123 -1.04 -10.08 4.44
C GLY A 123 -0.78 -11.49 4.95
N TYR A 124 -1.41 -11.89 6.06
CA TYR A 124 -1.17 -13.16 6.71
C TYR A 124 -2.46 -13.82 7.24
N GLY A 125 -2.42 -15.14 7.44
CA GLY A 125 -3.53 -15.92 8.00
C GLY A 125 -3.49 -17.40 7.61
N ALA A 126 -4.26 -18.23 8.29
CA ALA A 126 -4.18 -19.71 8.20
C ALA A 126 -4.57 -20.27 6.82
N SER A 127 -5.47 -19.62 6.09
CA SER A 127 -5.97 -20.12 4.80
C SER A 127 -5.27 -19.50 3.59
N THR A 128 -4.18 -18.77 3.80
CA THR A 128 -3.53 -17.96 2.76
C THR A 128 -2.57 -18.71 1.86
N LEU A 129 -2.24 -19.98 2.14
CA LEU A 129 -1.31 -20.77 1.34
C LEU A 129 -1.67 -20.76 -0.16
N GLY A 130 -0.81 -20.13 -0.95
CA GLY A 130 -0.99 -19.98 -2.39
C GLY A 130 -2.00 -18.88 -2.79
N THR A 131 -2.51 -18.08 -1.87
CA THR A 131 -3.33 -16.91 -2.14
C THR A 131 -2.47 -15.75 -2.62
N LYS A 132 -2.98 -14.97 -3.57
CA LYS A 132 -2.36 -13.73 -3.99
C LYS A 132 -2.95 -12.57 -3.20
N THR A 133 -2.10 -11.70 -2.69
CA THR A 133 -2.51 -10.38 -2.19
C THR A 133 -2.10 -9.30 -3.18
N ASN A 134 -2.81 -8.20 -3.15
CA ASN A 134 -2.50 -7.01 -3.94
C ASN A 134 -2.38 -5.82 -3.02
N ILE A 135 -1.36 -5.02 -3.18
CA ILE A 135 -1.32 -3.69 -2.60
C ILE A 135 -1.73 -2.67 -3.66
N ASN A 136 -2.71 -1.83 -3.34
CA ASN A 136 -3.27 -0.85 -4.26
C ASN A 136 -2.85 0.55 -3.85
N PHE A 137 -2.50 1.37 -4.83
CA PHE A 137 -2.17 2.78 -4.65
C PHE A 137 -2.87 3.63 -5.70
N HIS A 138 -3.33 4.81 -5.29
CA HIS A 138 -3.97 5.80 -6.14
C HIS A 138 -3.22 7.12 -6.02
N LEU A 139 -2.28 7.31 -6.94
CA LEU A 139 -1.40 8.47 -6.94
C LEU A 139 -2.11 9.66 -7.60
N LEU A 140 -2.02 10.84 -6.99
CA LEU A 140 -2.47 12.08 -7.61
C LEU A 140 -1.84 12.24 -8.99
N SER A 141 -2.63 12.66 -9.97
CA SER A 141 -2.19 12.84 -11.35
C SER A 141 -2.78 14.11 -11.93
N ASP A 142 -2.31 14.50 -13.09
CA ASP A 142 -2.77 15.65 -13.84
C ASP A 142 -2.90 15.31 -15.33
N LYS A 143 -3.65 16.10 -16.11
CA LYS A 143 -3.81 15.89 -17.54
C LYS A 143 -2.57 16.30 -18.33
N ASP A 144 -1.95 17.40 -17.92
CA ASP A 144 -0.83 18.00 -18.64
C ASP A 144 0.50 17.38 -18.20
N THR A 145 0.57 16.97 -16.92
CA THR A 145 1.75 16.35 -16.31
C THR A 145 1.35 15.02 -15.63
N PRO A 146 0.96 14.00 -16.40
CA PRO A 146 0.45 12.76 -15.84
C PRO A 146 1.50 12.04 -14.99
N SER A 147 1.07 11.54 -13.84
CA SER A 147 1.88 10.67 -13.00
C SER A 147 2.21 9.38 -13.71
N VAL A 148 3.35 8.80 -13.38
CA VAL A 148 3.92 7.63 -14.05
C VAL A 148 3.88 6.42 -13.14
N PHE A 149 3.39 5.30 -13.64
CA PHE A 149 3.64 3.98 -13.10
C PHE A 149 4.55 3.22 -14.07
N ASP A 150 5.76 2.89 -13.62
CA ASP A 150 6.69 2.10 -14.41
C ASP A 150 6.31 0.62 -14.32
N LYS A 151 5.88 0.08 -15.47
CA LYS A 151 5.45 -1.33 -15.57
C LYS A 151 6.62 -2.31 -15.57
N ASN A 152 7.85 -1.80 -15.77
CA ASN A 152 9.03 -2.63 -15.78
C ASN A 152 9.54 -2.84 -14.35
N LEU A 153 9.92 -4.07 -14.07
CA LEU A 153 10.55 -4.42 -12.80
C LEU A 153 11.94 -3.78 -12.75
N GLN A 154 12.14 -2.91 -11.79
CA GLN A 154 13.40 -2.20 -11.56
C GLN A 154 14.38 -3.07 -10.75
N THR A 155 15.64 -2.68 -10.78
CA THR A 155 16.70 -3.29 -9.96
C THR A 155 17.45 -2.19 -9.23
N SER A 156 17.50 -2.27 -7.90
CA SER A 156 18.24 -1.33 -7.07
C SER A 156 19.76 -1.54 -7.15
N VAL A 157 20.51 -0.65 -6.54
CA VAL A 157 21.97 -0.75 -6.46
C VAL A 157 22.47 -2.02 -5.74
N ASN A 158 21.65 -2.58 -4.85
CA ASN A 158 21.93 -3.82 -4.12
C ASN A 158 21.23 -5.05 -4.75
N SER A 159 20.78 -4.94 -6.00
CA SER A 159 20.12 -5.99 -6.78
C SER A 159 18.71 -6.39 -6.30
N ASN A 160 18.12 -5.69 -5.34
CA ASN A 160 16.73 -5.89 -4.95
C ASN A 160 15.78 -5.43 -6.05
N LYS A 161 14.69 -6.18 -6.23
CA LYS A 161 13.70 -5.90 -7.28
C LYS A 161 12.54 -5.08 -6.73
N TYR A 162 12.07 -4.10 -7.52
CA TYR A 162 10.96 -3.24 -7.11
C TYR A 162 10.18 -2.70 -8.29
N TYR A 163 8.94 -2.27 -8.03
CA TYR A 163 8.16 -1.43 -8.92
C TYR A 163 8.09 -0.02 -8.39
N GLN A 164 7.97 0.95 -9.29
CA GLN A 164 7.88 2.35 -8.90
C GLN A 164 6.74 3.08 -9.60
N ALA A 165 6.19 4.06 -8.90
CA ALA A 165 5.32 5.09 -9.43
C ALA A 165 5.76 6.46 -8.89
N TYR A 166 5.54 7.51 -9.64
CA TYR A 166 5.88 8.86 -9.21
C TYR A 166 4.98 9.91 -9.84
N THR A 167 4.79 11.01 -9.13
CA THR A 167 4.15 12.20 -9.68
C THR A 167 5.14 12.96 -10.58
N ASN A 168 4.62 13.71 -11.52
CA ASN A 168 5.43 14.40 -12.54
C ASN A 168 5.05 15.88 -12.69
N PHE A 169 4.85 16.56 -11.55
CA PHE A 169 4.59 18.00 -11.52
C PHE A 169 5.90 18.79 -11.63
N ASP A 170 5.81 20.09 -11.90
CA ASP A 170 6.98 20.97 -11.98
C ASP A 170 7.83 20.96 -10.70
N SER A 171 7.21 20.78 -9.55
CA SER A 171 7.86 20.65 -8.24
C SER A 171 6.96 19.93 -7.24
N ASN A 172 7.49 19.67 -6.04
CA ASN A 172 6.75 19.00 -4.96
C ASN A 172 6.14 17.67 -5.41
N ASN A 173 6.99 16.73 -5.70
CA ASN A 173 6.67 15.40 -6.19
C ASN A 173 6.87 14.31 -5.13
N ILE A 174 6.38 13.11 -5.41
CA ILE A 174 6.59 11.92 -4.60
C ILE A 174 6.95 10.72 -5.48
N LEU A 175 7.94 9.95 -5.02
CA LEU A 175 8.27 8.61 -5.51
C LEU A 175 7.66 7.59 -4.54
N ALA A 176 6.97 6.59 -5.08
CA ALA A 176 6.56 5.37 -4.37
C ALA A 176 7.30 4.18 -4.99
N ALA A 177 8.22 3.58 -4.24
CA ALA A 177 9.01 2.42 -4.67
C ALA A 177 8.67 1.23 -3.77
N THR A 178 8.12 0.15 -4.36
CA THR A 178 7.65 -1.02 -3.62
C THR A 178 8.52 -2.23 -3.89
N PHE A 179 9.15 -2.72 -2.83
CA PHE A 179 10.01 -3.90 -2.77
C PHE A 179 9.27 -5.08 -2.12
N THR A 180 9.76 -6.28 -2.40
CA THR A 180 9.29 -7.53 -1.78
C THR A 180 10.49 -8.43 -1.47
N GLU A 181 10.34 -9.38 -0.57
CA GLU A 181 11.40 -10.34 -0.25
C GLU A 181 11.78 -11.25 -1.42
N THR A 182 10.84 -11.48 -2.33
CA THR A 182 11.04 -12.32 -3.51
C THR A 182 10.40 -11.67 -4.72
N SER A 183 11.02 -11.84 -5.87
CA SER A 183 10.42 -11.48 -7.17
C SER A 183 9.65 -12.64 -7.80
N GLN A 184 9.64 -13.81 -7.17
CA GLN A 184 8.88 -14.96 -7.67
C GLN A 184 7.38 -14.66 -7.55
N ASP A 185 6.63 -14.87 -8.63
CA ASP A 185 5.21 -14.55 -8.74
C ASP A 185 4.84 -13.06 -8.46
N LEU A 186 5.83 -12.17 -8.48
CA LEU A 186 5.62 -10.73 -8.36
C LEU A 186 5.14 -10.16 -9.71
N THR A 187 3.99 -9.52 -9.70
CA THR A 187 3.43 -8.85 -10.87
C THR A 187 2.90 -7.47 -10.51
N ALA A 188 2.78 -6.60 -11.50
CA ALA A 188 2.20 -5.29 -11.30
C ALA A 188 1.42 -4.83 -12.52
N LYS A 189 0.39 -4.01 -12.31
CA LYS A 189 -0.41 -3.41 -13.39
C LYS A 189 -0.91 -2.02 -13.02
N ALA A 190 -1.08 -1.18 -14.04
CA ALA A 190 -1.93 0.00 -13.92
C ALA A 190 -3.40 -0.47 -13.85
N LEU A 191 -4.18 0.18 -13.02
CA LEU A 191 -5.61 -0.07 -12.90
C LEU A 191 -6.35 0.80 -13.94
N SER A 192 -7.23 0.17 -14.70
CA SER A 192 -8.01 0.83 -15.74
C SER A 192 -9.23 1.55 -15.15
N SER A 193 -9.86 2.40 -15.94
CA SER A 193 -11.14 3.04 -15.58
C SER A 193 -12.29 2.03 -15.39
N THR A 194 -12.14 0.79 -15.87
CA THR A 194 -13.09 -0.29 -15.58
C THR A 194 -12.83 -0.93 -14.21
N ASP A 195 -11.58 -0.94 -13.75
CA ASP A 195 -11.20 -1.48 -12.42
C ASP A 195 -11.52 -0.50 -11.30
N VAL A 196 -11.18 0.79 -11.49
CA VAL A 196 -11.25 1.84 -10.47
C VAL A 196 -11.78 3.15 -11.03
N THR A 197 -12.01 4.12 -10.14
CA THR A 197 -12.30 5.50 -10.54
C THR A 197 -11.00 6.27 -10.70
N ASN A 198 -10.86 7.01 -11.81
CA ASN A 198 -9.67 7.84 -12.08
C ASN A 198 -9.86 9.30 -11.69
N ILE A 199 -11.09 9.69 -11.33
CA ILE A 199 -11.44 11.03 -10.88
C ILE A 199 -12.06 10.90 -9.49
N VAL A 200 -11.63 11.76 -8.57
CA VAL A 200 -12.19 11.84 -7.21
C VAL A 200 -13.59 12.46 -7.27
N SER A 201 -14.52 11.90 -6.54
CA SER A 201 -15.81 12.54 -6.29
C SER A 201 -15.71 13.49 -5.10
N THR A 202 -15.86 14.79 -5.32
CA THR A 202 -15.87 15.80 -4.26
C THR A 202 -17.27 16.20 -3.85
N ASN A 203 -18.26 15.97 -4.72
CA ASN A 203 -19.67 16.24 -4.49
C ASN A 203 -20.54 15.02 -4.78
N THR A 204 -21.78 15.08 -4.30
CA THR A 204 -22.77 14.06 -4.60
C THR A 204 -23.03 13.99 -6.11
N ASP A 205 -22.91 12.81 -6.67
CA ASP A 205 -23.15 12.45 -8.06
C ASP A 205 -22.23 13.18 -9.09
N LYS A 206 -21.04 13.67 -8.67
CA LYS A 206 -20.11 14.34 -9.55
C LYS A 206 -18.68 13.83 -9.41
N GLU A 207 -18.01 13.66 -10.55
CA GLU A 207 -16.58 13.37 -10.68
C GLU A 207 -15.86 14.67 -11.03
N ASP A 208 -15.69 15.56 -10.08
CA ASP A 208 -15.17 16.92 -10.25
C ASP A 208 -13.86 17.19 -9.46
N GLY A 209 -13.34 16.17 -8.82
CA GLY A 209 -12.11 16.24 -8.06
C GLY A 209 -10.84 15.95 -8.89
N PRO A 210 -9.70 15.78 -8.21
CA PRO A 210 -8.44 15.52 -8.86
C PRO A 210 -8.41 14.17 -9.58
N ILE A 211 -7.55 14.10 -10.60
CA ILE A 211 -7.30 12.86 -11.34
C ILE A 211 -6.35 11.97 -10.53
N ARG A 212 -6.55 10.65 -10.63
CA ARG A 212 -5.73 9.64 -9.97
C ARG A 212 -5.19 8.63 -10.97
N LEU A 213 -3.95 8.21 -10.74
CA LEU A 213 -3.34 7.04 -11.35
C LEU A 213 -3.43 5.87 -10.37
N GLY A 214 -4.31 4.91 -10.61
CA GLY A 214 -4.39 3.67 -9.85
C GLY A 214 -3.38 2.64 -10.36
N TYR A 215 -2.66 1.96 -9.46
CA TYR A 215 -1.83 0.82 -9.79
C TYR A 215 -1.86 -0.23 -8.66
N GLN A 216 -1.48 -1.43 -9.02
CA GLN A 216 -1.57 -2.60 -8.14
C GLN A 216 -0.30 -3.43 -8.28
N ILE A 217 0.24 -3.86 -7.14
CA ILE A 217 1.36 -4.80 -7.06
C ILE A 217 0.86 -6.06 -6.38
N THR A 218 1.09 -7.20 -7.00
CA THR A 218 0.56 -8.51 -6.60
C THR A 218 1.69 -9.47 -6.29
N LEU A 219 1.60 -10.12 -5.15
CA LEU A 219 2.53 -11.16 -4.71
C LEU A 219 1.74 -12.40 -4.28
N ARG A 220 2.23 -13.58 -4.63
CA ARG A 220 1.70 -14.82 -4.12
C ARG A 220 2.36 -15.16 -2.79
N GLN A 221 1.57 -15.61 -1.84
CA GLN A 221 2.06 -16.08 -0.58
C GLN A 221 2.89 -17.36 -0.77
N PRO A 222 4.13 -17.41 -0.27
CA PRO A 222 4.95 -18.61 -0.34
C PRO A 222 4.34 -19.74 0.52
N LYS A 223 4.61 -20.97 0.14
CA LYS A 223 4.33 -22.12 0.99
C LYS A 223 5.48 -22.26 1.97
N ILE A 224 5.22 -21.96 3.24
CA ILE A 224 6.15 -22.21 4.34
C ILE A 224 5.69 -23.45 5.12
N THR A 225 6.60 -24.14 5.76
CA THR A 225 6.33 -25.32 6.59
C THR A 225 5.49 -24.97 7.82
N PRO A 226 4.71 -25.89 8.41
CA PRO A 226 3.53 -25.63 9.24
C PRO A 226 3.77 -25.00 10.63
N ILE A 227 4.99 -24.61 10.96
CA ILE A 227 5.32 -24.01 12.30
C ILE A 227 5.24 -22.47 12.26
N GLU A 228 5.26 -21.86 11.07
CA GLU A 228 5.31 -20.42 10.90
C GLU A 228 4.11 -19.90 10.12
N ILE A 229 3.69 -18.69 10.43
CA ILE A 229 2.60 -18.04 9.71
C ILE A 229 3.16 -17.44 8.43
N SER A 230 2.68 -17.95 7.32
CA SER A 230 3.02 -17.47 5.99
C SER A 230 2.42 -16.10 5.70
N ALA A 231 3.20 -15.18 5.13
CA ALA A 231 2.76 -13.83 4.77
C ALA A 231 3.24 -13.40 3.38
N THR A 232 2.44 -12.55 2.73
CA THR A 232 2.93 -11.69 1.64
C THR A 232 3.40 -10.38 2.26
N ARG A 233 4.61 -9.93 1.92
CA ARG A 233 5.24 -8.79 2.56
C ARG A 233 5.76 -7.80 1.52
N TYR A 234 5.42 -6.52 1.71
CA TYR A 234 5.79 -5.41 0.84
C TYR A 234 6.44 -4.31 1.65
N ILE A 235 7.49 -3.69 1.11
CA ILE A 235 8.08 -2.46 1.66
C ILE A 235 7.90 -1.36 0.61
N THR A 236 7.16 -0.32 0.93
CA THR A 236 6.97 0.84 0.05
C THR A 236 7.64 2.06 0.65
N ILE A 237 8.66 2.58 -0.05
CA ILE A 237 9.31 3.85 0.30
C ILE A 237 8.55 4.98 -0.39
N LEU A 238 8.07 5.94 0.37
CA LEU A 238 7.43 7.17 -0.11
C LEU A 238 8.39 8.33 0.10
N CYS A 239 9.08 8.73 -0.96
CA CYS A 239 10.13 9.72 -0.89
C CYS A 239 9.81 10.98 -1.70
N PRO A 240 9.70 12.16 -1.06
CA PRO A 240 9.52 13.42 -1.77
C PRO A 240 10.75 13.79 -2.62
N PHE A 241 10.49 14.46 -3.76
CA PHE A 241 11.52 15.05 -4.61
C PHE A 241 10.97 16.30 -5.31
N GLU A 242 11.85 17.19 -5.78
CA GLU A 242 11.45 18.43 -6.45
C GLU A 242 11.64 18.35 -7.98
N SER A 243 12.63 17.58 -8.47
CA SER A 243 12.95 17.49 -9.91
C SER A 243 13.25 16.06 -10.34
N ALA A 244 13.24 15.81 -11.65
CA ALA A 244 13.61 14.52 -12.24
C ALA A 244 15.04 14.10 -11.85
N THR A 245 15.99 15.04 -11.82
CA THR A 245 17.37 14.78 -11.38
C THR A 245 17.41 14.33 -9.93
N GLU A 246 16.68 15.02 -9.04
CA GLU A 246 16.64 14.63 -7.63
C GLU A 246 16.00 13.25 -7.46
N ARG A 247 14.97 12.91 -8.25
CA ARG A 247 14.37 11.56 -8.22
C ARG A 247 15.41 10.48 -8.53
N GLU A 248 16.24 10.67 -9.53
CA GLU A 248 17.31 9.72 -9.90
C GLU A 248 18.38 9.59 -8.82
N GLU A 249 18.65 10.67 -8.10
CA GLU A 249 19.60 10.70 -6.98
C GLU A 249 19.05 9.99 -5.72
N LEU A 250 17.76 9.74 -5.61
CA LEU A 250 17.18 9.05 -4.45
C LEU A 250 17.75 7.65 -4.27
N LYS A 251 18.05 6.93 -5.35
CA LYS A 251 18.70 5.59 -5.35
C LYS A 251 18.17 4.70 -4.24
N VAL A 252 16.83 4.58 -4.20
CA VAL A 252 16.15 3.83 -3.14
C VAL A 252 16.46 2.35 -3.19
N ASP A 253 16.53 1.73 -2.01
CA ASP A 253 16.66 0.30 -1.84
C ASP A 253 15.98 -0.15 -0.54
N ALA A 254 15.46 -1.38 -0.50
CA ALA A 254 14.88 -1.94 0.71
C ALA A 254 14.93 -3.45 0.73
N LYS A 255 15.07 -4.01 1.94
CA LYS A 255 15.00 -5.45 2.20
C LYS A 255 14.48 -5.71 3.62
N PHE A 256 13.88 -6.88 3.82
CA PHE A 256 13.60 -7.41 5.16
C PHE A 256 14.89 -7.93 5.80
N THR A 257 15.00 -7.78 7.11
CA THR A 257 16.19 -8.20 7.89
C THR A 257 15.83 -9.10 9.07
N ASP A 258 14.58 -9.53 9.17
CA ASP A 258 14.06 -10.38 10.24
C ASP A 258 13.97 -11.87 9.91
N ASN A 259 14.39 -12.27 8.71
CA ASN A 259 14.50 -13.67 8.28
C ASN A 259 15.95 -14.16 8.41
N GLU A 260 16.31 -14.66 9.57
CA GLU A 260 17.68 -15.13 9.85
C GLU A 260 18.05 -16.38 9.03
N ASP A 261 17.06 -17.20 8.68
CA ASP A 261 17.24 -18.44 7.90
C ASP A 261 17.07 -18.25 6.38
N GLY A 262 16.79 -17.01 5.92
CA GLY A 262 16.56 -16.71 4.52
C GLY A 262 15.19 -17.17 3.99
N THR A 263 14.27 -17.58 4.87
CA THR A 263 12.91 -18.01 4.49
C THR A 263 12.04 -16.78 4.23
N ALA A 264 11.81 -16.44 2.97
CA ALA A 264 10.95 -15.33 2.59
C ALA A 264 9.49 -15.57 2.97
N GLY A 265 8.79 -14.51 3.37
CA GLY A 265 7.35 -14.53 3.61
C GLY A 265 6.93 -15.06 4.98
N THR A 266 7.78 -14.96 5.99
CA THR A 266 7.44 -15.30 7.38
C THR A 266 6.83 -14.09 8.08
N PHE A 267 5.68 -14.29 8.75
CA PHE A 267 5.08 -13.28 9.62
C PHE A 267 5.62 -13.37 11.05
N HIS A 268 6.08 -12.25 11.57
CA HIS A 268 6.56 -12.12 12.95
C HIS A 268 5.58 -11.31 13.79
N SER A 269 4.99 -11.94 14.81
CA SER A 269 3.95 -11.31 15.65
C SER A 269 4.47 -10.10 16.44
N GLU A 270 5.73 -10.11 16.85
CA GLU A 270 6.40 -9.05 17.61
C GLU A 270 6.67 -7.78 16.78
N GLY A 271 6.66 -7.88 15.47
CA GLY A 271 6.89 -6.78 14.54
C GLY A 271 7.83 -7.14 13.41
N VAL A 272 8.13 -6.16 12.57
CA VAL A 272 8.98 -6.28 11.39
C VAL A 272 10.31 -5.56 11.60
N SER A 273 11.38 -6.08 11.00
CA SER A 273 12.67 -5.39 10.86
C SER A 273 13.05 -5.32 9.39
N ILE A 274 13.46 -4.13 8.95
CA ILE A 274 13.82 -3.83 7.58
C ILE A 274 15.06 -2.94 7.53
N GLN A 275 15.75 -2.97 6.40
CA GLN A 275 16.79 -2.01 6.07
C GLN A 275 16.36 -1.26 4.80
N VAL A 276 16.43 0.06 4.84
CA VAL A 276 16.13 0.92 3.68
C VAL A 276 17.31 1.83 3.38
N THR A 277 17.50 2.14 2.10
CA THR A 277 18.52 3.10 1.64
C THR A 277 17.83 4.22 0.88
N VAL A 278 18.16 5.46 1.21
CA VAL A 278 17.73 6.66 0.48
C VAL A 278 18.91 7.60 0.34
N LYS A 279 19.21 8.04 -0.87
CA LYS A 279 20.38 8.91 -1.19
C LYS A 279 21.69 8.39 -0.57
N GLY A 280 21.91 7.08 -0.66
CA GLY A 280 23.13 6.43 -0.15
C GLY A 280 23.20 6.28 1.38
N THR A 281 22.23 6.79 2.13
CA THR A 281 22.15 6.59 3.59
C THR A 281 21.32 5.36 3.90
N VAL A 282 21.85 4.48 4.75
CA VAL A 282 21.20 3.25 5.22
C VAL A 282 20.49 3.51 6.54
N TYR A 283 19.28 3.01 6.67
CA TYR A 283 18.43 3.09 7.85
C TYR A 283 17.96 1.68 8.25
N ASP A 284 18.29 1.26 9.46
CA ASP A 284 17.75 0.07 10.08
C ASP A 284 16.48 0.44 10.85
N LEU A 285 15.33 -0.04 10.42
CA LEU A 285 14.04 0.27 10.99
C LEU A 285 13.41 -1.00 11.57
N SER A 286 12.85 -0.88 12.78
CA SER A 286 12.19 -2.00 13.44
C SER A 286 10.97 -1.53 14.22
N SER A 287 9.87 -2.28 14.10
CA SER A 287 8.66 -2.12 14.91
C SER A 287 8.60 -3.09 16.10
N LYS A 288 9.62 -3.95 16.27
CA LYS A 288 9.77 -4.86 17.41
C LYS A 288 9.93 -4.14 18.73
#